data_f65ff8740d870850e0600a27fdf15880
#
_entry.id   f65ff8740d870850e0600a27fdf15880
#
_cell.length_a   1.000
_cell.length_b   1.000
_cell.length_c   1.000
_cell.angle_alpha   90.00
_cell.angle_beta   90.00
_cell.angle_gamma   90.00
#
_symmetry.space_group_name_H-M   'P 1'
#
loop_
_entity.id
_entity.type
_entity.pdbx_description
1 polymer ?
#
loop_
_entity_poly.entity_id
_entity_poly.type
_entity_poly.pdbx_seq_one_letter_code
_entity_poly.pdbx_strand_id
1 'polypeptide(L)'
;YKNPRIAEFEKIQGKEFNPNSTVQLRSLLFDCIGLQPTGKKTGTGANSTDAEVLQELSAKSEVPGLILDIRQKGKIKNTYLDKIIPQLDRDSRLRTGFNLHTTTSGRLSSSGKLNMQQLPRDNPTVKGCIKAAPGHKIVAMDLTTAEVYVAAVLAEDKNLMDVFRSGGNFHSTIAHKVFRLPCEVEEVAELYGDKRQAAKAVTFGIMYGAGPAKISEQVTKDSGKYFSKQEAQEVITDYFNEFHKLKAWINTNEDFIRKNGFIYSYFGRKRRLPNVQSQDK
;
A
#
# COMPACT_ATOMS: atom_id res chain seq x y z
N TYR A 1 8.75 -21.82 -23.77
CA TYR A 1 7.42 -22.42 -23.96
C TYR A 1 6.38 -21.30 -23.99
N LYS A 2 5.71 -21.09 -25.14
CA LYS A 2 4.65 -20.08 -25.25
C LYS A 2 3.30 -20.69 -24.89
N ASN A 3 2.49 -19.99 -24.10
CA ASN A 3 1.12 -20.39 -23.85
C ASN A 3 0.32 -20.46 -25.19
N PRO A 4 -0.43 -21.53 -25.46
CA PRO A 4 -1.17 -21.70 -26.72
C PRO A 4 -2.08 -20.53 -27.10
N ARG A 5 -2.74 -19.91 -26.13
CA ARG A 5 -3.60 -18.74 -26.35
C ARG A 5 -2.84 -17.50 -26.80
N ILE A 6 -1.62 -17.31 -26.29
CA ILE A 6 -0.75 -16.21 -26.72
C ILE A 6 -0.22 -16.50 -28.14
N ALA A 7 0.16 -17.75 -28.44
CA ALA A 7 0.61 -18.12 -29.78
C ALA A 7 -0.50 -17.95 -30.83
N GLU A 8 -1.73 -18.31 -30.51
CA GLU A 8 -2.90 -18.09 -31.36
C GLU A 8 -3.17 -16.60 -31.59
N PHE A 9 -3.12 -15.76 -30.54
CA PHE A 9 -3.24 -14.32 -30.65
C PHE A 9 -2.18 -13.70 -31.56
N GLU A 10 -0.90 -14.09 -31.42
CA GLU A 10 0.18 -13.60 -32.26
C GLU A 10 -0.03 -13.96 -33.73
N LYS A 11 -0.51 -15.17 -34.00
CA LYS A 11 -0.83 -15.62 -35.36
C LYS A 11 -1.94 -14.78 -35.97
N ILE A 12 -2.99 -14.46 -35.21
CA ILE A 12 -4.11 -13.63 -35.66
C ILE A 12 -3.65 -12.18 -35.89
N GLN A 13 -2.84 -11.62 -34.99
CA GLN A 13 -2.37 -10.24 -35.08
C GLN A 13 -1.19 -10.02 -36.01
N GLY A 14 -0.53 -11.08 -36.49
CA GLY A 14 0.66 -11.01 -37.33
C GLY A 14 1.87 -10.35 -36.68
N LYS A 15 1.90 -10.27 -35.33
CA LYS A 15 3.01 -9.66 -34.58
C LYS A 15 3.15 -10.28 -33.19
N GLU A 16 4.35 -10.16 -32.62
CA GLU A 16 4.65 -10.63 -31.28
C GLU A 16 3.83 -9.91 -30.20
N PHE A 17 3.39 -10.67 -29.21
CA PHE A 17 2.62 -10.14 -28.09
C PHE A 17 3.49 -9.35 -27.12
N ASN A 18 3.10 -8.11 -26.86
CA ASN A 18 3.74 -7.28 -25.85
C ASN A 18 2.85 -7.20 -24.58
N PRO A 19 3.24 -7.86 -23.48
CA PRO A 19 2.47 -7.87 -22.23
C PRO A 19 2.34 -6.50 -21.54
N ASN A 20 3.14 -5.52 -21.97
CA ASN A 20 3.05 -4.14 -21.49
C ASN A 20 2.10 -3.27 -22.33
N SER A 21 1.66 -3.74 -23.49
CA SER A 21 0.68 -3.04 -24.32
C SER A 21 -0.73 -3.26 -23.78
N THR A 22 -1.33 -2.26 -23.16
CA THR A 22 -2.70 -2.33 -22.63
C THR A 22 -3.75 -2.57 -23.73
N VAL A 23 -3.47 -2.16 -24.98
CA VAL A 23 -4.34 -2.39 -26.13
C VAL A 23 -4.31 -3.86 -26.53
N GLN A 24 -3.12 -4.43 -26.73
CA GLN A 24 -2.98 -5.85 -27.06
C GLN A 24 -3.50 -6.75 -25.96
N LEU A 25 -3.27 -6.36 -24.70
CA LEU A 25 -3.72 -7.13 -23.55
C LEU A 25 -5.26 -7.15 -23.47
N ARG A 26 -5.93 -6.05 -23.73
CA ARG A 26 -7.41 -6.03 -23.82
C ARG A 26 -7.91 -6.95 -24.93
N SER A 27 -7.33 -6.84 -26.11
CA SER A 27 -7.72 -7.70 -27.23
C SER A 27 -7.47 -9.18 -26.93
N LEU A 28 -6.33 -9.53 -26.35
CA LEU A 28 -6.04 -10.91 -25.94
C LEU A 28 -7.09 -11.42 -24.91
N LEU A 29 -7.33 -10.67 -23.85
CA LEU A 29 -8.17 -11.14 -22.74
C LEU A 29 -9.65 -11.17 -23.09
N PHE A 30 -10.17 -10.11 -23.70
CA PHE A 30 -11.61 -9.93 -23.91
C PHE A 30 -12.09 -10.39 -25.27
N ASP A 31 -11.31 -10.17 -26.35
CA ASP A 31 -11.72 -10.51 -27.71
C ASP A 31 -11.27 -11.93 -28.09
N CYS A 32 -10.02 -12.33 -27.79
CA CYS A 32 -9.48 -13.62 -28.20
C CYS A 32 -9.82 -14.75 -27.18
N ILE A 33 -9.61 -14.52 -25.89
CA ILE A 33 -9.90 -15.52 -24.82
C ILE A 33 -11.38 -15.49 -24.44
N GLY A 34 -12.08 -14.36 -24.64
CA GLY A 34 -13.50 -14.21 -24.34
C GLY A 34 -13.82 -14.02 -22.86
N LEU A 35 -12.85 -13.54 -22.04
CA LEU A 35 -13.10 -13.26 -20.63
C LEU A 35 -14.05 -12.06 -20.51
N GLN A 36 -14.99 -12.16 -19.57
CA GLN A 36 -15.90 -11.04 -19.28
C GLN A 36 -15.14 -9.95 -18.50
N PRO A 37 -15.22 -8.66 -18.94
CA PRO A 37 -14.65 -7.56 -18.19
C PRO A 37 -15.24 -7.44 -16.77
N THR A 38 -14.42 -7.06 -15.80
CA THR A 38 -14.84 -6.90 -14.40
C THR A 38 -15.67 -5.64 -14.14
N GLY A 39 -15.92 -4.81 -15.18
CA GLY A 39 -16.61 -3.54 -15.07
C GLY A 39 -15.73 -2.35 -14.74
N LYS A 40 -14.51 -2.56 -14.25
CA LYS A 40 -13.55 -1.49 -13.96
C LYS A 40 -13.05 -0.84 -15.27
N LYS A 41 -13.14 0.49 -15.33
CA LYS A 41 -12.73 1.29 -16.50
C LYS A 41 -11.49 2.13 -16.20
N THR A 42 -10.75 2.45 -17.24
CA THR A 42 -9.69 3.47 -17.20
C THR A 42 -10.30 4.87 -17.26
N GLY A 43 -9.53 5.91 -16.99
CA GLY A 43 -9.97 7.30 -17.15
C GLY A 43 -10.43 7.67 -18.58
N THR A 44 -10.05 6.86 -19.58
CA THR A 44 -10.49 6.99 -20.98
C THR A 44 -11.70 6.12 -21.33
N GLY A 45 -12.34 5.48 -20.34
CA GLY A 45 -13.53 4.63 -20.52
C GLY A 45 -13.26 3.21 -21.03
N ALA A 46 -12.01 2.84 -21.33
CA ALA A 46 -11.67 1.49 -21.77
C ALA A 46 -11.66 0.50 -20.58
N ASN A 47 -11.85 -0.81 -20.85
CA ASN A 47 -11.74 -1.85 -19.82
C ASN A 47 -10.34 -1.82 -19.20
N SER A 48 -10.27 -1.79 -17.86
CA SER A 48 -8.98 -1.83 -17.15
C SER A 48 -8.32 -3.20 -17.30
N THR A 49 -6.99 -3.20 -17.30
CA THR A 49 -6.13 -4.39 -17.25
C THR A 49 -5.04 -4.19 -16.19
N ASP A 50 -5.38 -3.48 -15.12
CA ASP A 50 -4.49 -3.31 -13.98
C ASP A 50 -4.30 -4.62 -13.18
N ALA A 51 -3.45 -4.57 -12.17
CA ALA A 51 -3.09 -5.76 -11.40
C ALA A 51 -4.31 -6.38 -10.68
N GLU A 52 -5.25 -5.56 -10.22
CA GLU A 52 -6.46 -6.00 -9.52
C GLU A 52 -7.39 -6.76 -10.46
N VAL A 53 -7.67 -6.18 -11.64
CA VAL A 53 -8.47 -6.82 -12.68
C VAL A 53 -7.84 -8.13 -13.15
N LEU A 54 -6.52 -8.13 -13.37
CA LEU A 54 -5.83 -9.36 -13.77
C LEU A 54 -5.87 -10.43 -12.65
N GLN A 55 -5.77 -10.03 -11.39
CA GLN A 55 -5.88 -10.95 -10.25
C GLN A 55 -7.27 -11.60 -10.19
N GLU A 56 -8.34 -10.83 -10.38
CA GLU A 56 -9.70 -11.34 -10.44
C GLU A 56 -9.90 -12.31 -11.61
N LEU A 57 -9.40 -11.95 -12.80
CA LEU A 57 -9.50 -12.77 -14.00
C LEU A 57 -8.64 -14.04 -13.93
N SER A 58 -7.60 -14.09 -13.09
CA SER A 58 -6.73 -15.27 -12.93
C SER A 58 -7.47 -16.47 -12.34
N ALA A 59 -8.61 -16.27 -11.68
CA ALA A 59 -9.48 -17.35 -11.25
C ALA A 59 -10.21 -18.05 -12.43
N LYS A 60 -10.30 -17.40 -13.60
CA LYS A 60 -11.04 -17.87 -14.77
C LYS A 60 -10.13 -18.39 -15.91
N SER A 61 -8.86 -17.96 -15.92
CA SER A 61 -7.87 -18.32 -16.93
C SER A 61 -6.45 -18.17 -16.37
N GLU A 62 -5.51 -19.00 -16.80
CA GLU A 62 -4.11 -18.88 -16.39
C GLU A 62 -3.39 -17.68 -17.01
N VAL A 63 -3.87 -17.17 -18.15
CA VAL A 63 -3.18 -16.09 -18.90
C VAL A 63 -3.05 -14.80 -18.09
N PRO A 64 -4.07 -14.28 -17.39
CA PRO A 64 -3.92 -13.12 -16.51
C PRO A 64 -2.84 -13.32 -15.43
N GLY A 65 -2.76 -14.51 -14.82
CA GLY A 65 -1.72 -14.84 -13.83
C GLY A 65 -0.31 -14.81 -14.44
N LEU A 66 -0.12 -15.37 -15.63
CA LEU A 66 1.15 -15.29 -16.36
C LEU A 66 1.54 -13.84 -16.69
N ILE A 67 0.58 -12.99 -17.05
CA ILE A 67 0.84 -11.57 -17.30
C ILE A 67 1.26 -10.84 -16.02
N LEU A 68 0.64 -11.13 -14.88
CA LEU A 68 1.06 -10.59 -13.57
C LEU A 68 2.50 -10.99 -13.25
N ASP A 69 2.85 -12.24 -13.45
CA ASP A 69 4.20 -12.75 -13.24
C ASP A 69 5.24 -12.06 -14.14
N ILE A 70 4.93 -11.91 -15.43
CA ILE A 70 5.80 -11.20 -16.38
C ILE A 70 6.00 -9.75 -15.95
N ARG A 71 4.92 -9.06 -15.58
CA ARG A 71 4.97 -7.66 -15.09
C ARG A 71 5.80 -7.53 -13.83
N GLN A 72 5.63 -8.46 -12.88
CA GLN A 72 6.39 -8.46 -11.63
C GLN A 72 7.89 -8.68 -11.89
N LYS A 73 8.26 -9.69 -12.69
CA LYS A 73 9.64 -9.98 -13.06
C LYS A 73 10.24 -8.86 -13.90
N GLY A 74 9.46 -8.32 -14.84
CA GLY A 74 9.85 -7.16 -15.65
C GLY A 74 10.10 -5.91 -14.81
N LYS A 75 9.29 -5.64 -13.79
CA LYS A 75 9.51 -4.55 -12.85
C LYS A 75 10.83 -4.72 -12.09
N ILE A 76 11.11 -5.94 -11.59
CA ILE A 76 12.36 -6.23 -10.89
C ILE A 76 13.55 -6.00 -11.83
N LYS A 77 13.51 -6.56 -13.02
CA LYS A 77 14.56 -6.37 -14.02
C LYS A 77 14.76 -4.90 -14.37
N ASN A 78 13.74 -4.25 -14.90
CA ASN A 78 13.85 -2.92 -15.51
C ASN A 78 14.00 -1.80 -14.48
N THR A 79 13.41 -1.95 -13.27
CA THR A 79 13.44 -0.91 -12.25
C THR A 79 14.66 -1.02 -11.35
N TYR A 80 15.11 -2.24 -11.08
CA TYR A 80 16.21 -2.47 -10.12
C TYR A 80 17.47 -3.00 -10.80
N LEU A 81 17.45 -4.17 -11.43
CA LEU A 81 18.67 -4.82 -11.92
C LEU A 81 19.34 -3.99 -13.01
N ASP A 82 18.58 -3.59 -14.04
CA ASP A 82 19.11 -2.80 -15.17
C ASP A 82 19.56 -1.39 -14.72
N LYS A 83 19.11 -0.92 -13.57
CA LYS A 83 19.51 0.39 -13.03
C LYS A 83 20.62 0.32 -11.99
N ILE A 84 20.67 -0.75 -11.20
CA ILE A 84 21.67 -0.92 -10.13
C ILE A 84 23.06 -1.18 -10.73
N ILE A 85 23.15 -2.15 -11.65
CA ILE A 85 24.44 -2.61 -12.17
C ILE A 85 25.27 -1.49 -12.81
N PRO A 86 24.69 -0.61 -13.68
CA PRO A 86 25.45 0.48 -14.29
C PRO A 86 25.82 1.62 -13.32
N GLN A 87 25.32 1.59 -12.09
CA GLN A 87 25.55 2.63 -11.08
C GLN A 87 26.49 2.20 -9.95
N LEU A 88 26.99 0.97 -10.03
CA LEU A 88 28.00 0.51 -9.10
C LEU A 88 29.30 1.30 -9.34
N ASP A 89 29.87 1.82 -8.26
CA ASP A 89 31.17 2.44 -8.29
C ASP A 89 32.31 1.41 -8.47
N ARG A 90 33.52 1.88 -8.66
CA ARG A 90 34.70 1.03 -8.80
C ARG A 90 34.93 0.08 -7.63
N ASP A 91 34.45 0.47 -6.44
CA ASP A 91 34.49 -0.32 -5.21
C ASP A 91 33.25 -1.24 -5.04
N SER A 92 32.46 -1.42 -6.11
CA SER A 92 31.20 -2.20 -6.12
C SER A 92 30.15 -1.66 -5.13
N ARG A 93 30.21 -0.39 -4.77
CA ARG A 93 29.24 0.26 -3.89
C ARG A 93 28.17 0.99 -4.68
N LEU A 94 26.97 0.94 -4.12
CA LEU A 94 25.83 1.69 -4.59
C LEU A 94 25.63 2.92 -3.73
N ARG A 95 25.65 4.11 -4.35
CA ARG A 95 25.43 5.39 -3.67
C ARG A 95 24.21 6.10 -4.23
N THR A 96 23.39 6.65 -3.35
CA THR A 96 22.22 7.47 -3.70
C THR A 96 22.32 8.80 -2.97
N GLY A 97 21.76 9.85 -3.58
CA GLY A 97 21.60 11.13 -2.91
C GLY A 97 20.31 11.13 -2.08
N PHE A 98 20.38 11.74 -0.89
CA PHE A 98 19.20 12.01 -0.08
C PHE A 98 18.98 13.52 0.02
N ASN A 99 17.74 13.96 -0.27
CA ASN A 99 17.36 15.37 -0.20
C ASN A 99 16.52 15.60 1.06
N LEU A 100 16.87 16.65 1.81
CA LEU A 100 16.20 17.02 3.05
C LEU A 100 15.01 17.98 2.84
N HIS A 101 14.90 18.61 1.67
CA HIS A 101 14.03 19.76 1.44
C HIS A 101 13.02 19.60 0.31
N THR A 102 12.99 18.48 -0.39
CA THR A 102 12.15 18.31 -1.60
C THR A 102 10.73 17.87 -1.30
N THR A 103 10.46 17.34 -0.12
CA THR A 103 9.11 16.93 0.26
C THR A 103 8.39 17.98 1.10
N THR A 104 7.12 18.19 0.86
CA THR A 104 6.29 19.13 1.65
C THR A 104 6.12 18.68 3.10
N SER A 105 6.24 17.38 3.37
CA SER A 105 6.12 16.79 4.71
C SER A 105 7.40 16.85 5.53
N GLY A 106 8.57 17.17 4.91
CA GLY A 106 9.87 17.11 5.55
C GLY A 106 10.48 15.69 5.63
N ARG A 107 9.87 14.70 4.97
CA ARG A 107 10.49 13.39 4.80
C ARG A 107 11.69 13.49 3.86
N LEU A 108 12.68 12.63 4.03
CA LEU A 108 13.76 12.45 3.05
C LEU A 108 13.18 11.96 1.72
N SER A 109 13.76 12.39 0.63
CA SER A 109 13.58 11.78 -0.68
C SER A 109 14.92 11.34 -1.24
N SER A 110 14.92 10.27 -2.03
CA SER A 110 16.11 9.85 -2.75
C SER A 110 16.19 10.54 -4.10
N SER A 111 17.40 10.94 -4.49
CA SER A 111 17.72 11.47 -5.82
C SER A 111 18.74 10.59 -6.53
N GLY A 112 18.87 10.80 -7.85
CA GLY A 112 19.74 10.02 -8.71
C GLY A 112 18.98 8.99 -9.55
N LYS A 113 19.71 8.19 -10.31
CA LYS A 113 19.12 7.20 -11.24
C LYS A 113 18.45 6.03 -10.52
N LEU A 114 18.78 5.78 -9.26
CA LEU A 114 18.19 4.74 -8.42
C LEU A 114 17.66 5.34 -7.13
N ASN A 115 16.36 5.13 -6.88
CA ASN A 115 15.74 5.51 -5.61
C ASN A 115 15.86 4.35 -4.61
N MET A 116 16.82 4.44 -3.69
CA MET A 116 17.06 3.41 -2.66
C MET A 116 15.93 3.30 -1.63
N GLN A 117 15.08 4.31 -1.49
CA GLN A 117 13.89 4.26 -0.62
C GLN A 117 12.75 3.43 -1.20
N GLN A 118 12.82 3.07 -2.50
CA GLN A 118 11.80 2.28 -3.20
C GLN A 118 12.22 0.83 -3.47
N LEU A 119 13.25 0.33 -2.78
CA LEU A 119 13.60 -1.09 -2.88
C LEU A 119 12.40 -1.97 -2.51
N PRO A 120 12.13 -3.06 -3.26
CA PRO A 120 10.96 -3.88 -3.05
C PRO A 120 10.99 -4.52 -1.66
N ARG A 121 9.93 -4.28 -0.88
CA ARG A 121 9.86 -4.77 0.51
C ARG A 121 9.86 -6.29 0.59
N ASP A 122 9.08 -6.91 -0.30
CA ASP A 122 8.73 -8.32 -0.23
C ASP A 122 9.54 -9.18 -1.23
N ASN A 123 10.58 -8.59 -1.85
CA ASN A 123 11.45 -9.32 -2.76
C ASN A 123 12.85 -9.48 -2.17
N PRO A 124 13.17 -10.66 -1.61
CA PRO A 124 14.47 -10.92 -0.99
C PRO A 124 15.62 -10.90 -2.01
N THR A 125 15.35 -11.16 -3.29
CA THR A 125 16.37 -11.21 -4.34
C THR A 125 17.09 -9.88 -4.48
N VAL A 126 16.34 -8.76 -4.59
CA VAL A 126 16.95 -7.42 -4.75
C VAL A 126 17.64 -6.97 -3.46
N LYS A 127 16.96 -7.11 -2.32
CA LYS A 127 17.56 -6.73 -1.01
C LYS A 127 18.74 -7.61 -0.63
N GLY A 128 18.70 -8.90 -0.95
CA GLY A 128 19.75 -9.84 -0.67
C GLY A 128 21.06 -9.59 -1.45
N CYS A 129 20.99 -8.82 -2.53
CA CYS A 129 22.18 -8.38 -3.27
C CYS A 129 22.95 -7.26 -2.53
N ILE A 130 22.31 -6.54 -1.59
CA ILE A 130 22.93 -5.45 -0.85
C ILE A 130 23.58 -6.02 0.41
N LYS A 131 24.91 -5.97 0.44
CA LYS A 131 25.72 -6.54 1.54
C LYS A 131 26.52 -5.47 2.24
N ALA A 132 26.81 -5.68 3.51
CA ALA A 132 27.78 -4.87 4.23
C ALA A 132 29.21 -5.09 3.69
N ALA A 133 30.09 -4.11 3.86
CA ALA A 133 31.51 -4.27 3.58
C ALA A 133 32.12 -5.41 4.46
N PRO A 134 33.23 -6.01 4.04
CA PRO A 134 33.94 -6.99 4.87
C PRO A 134 34.18 -6.44 6.28
N GLY A 135 33.92 -7.25 7.29
CA GLY A 135 34.03 -6.86 8.71
C GLY A 135 32.90 -5.98 9.24
N HIS A 136 31.90 -5.64 8.43
CA HIS A 136 30.75 -4.81 8.84
C HIS A 136 29.45 -5.58 8.78
N LYS A 137 28.42 -5.04 9.44
CA LYS A 137 27.04 -5.55 9.41
C LYS A 137 26.08 -4.41 9.06
N ILE A 138 25.01 -4.72 8.34
CA ILE A 138 23.88 -3.81 8.18
C ILE A 138 22.97 -4.00 9.38
N VAL A 139 22.69 -2.92 10.11
CA VAL A 139 21.71 -2.90 11.20
C VAL A 139 20.49 -2.15 10.67
N ALA A 140 19.34 -2.80 10.67
CA ALA A 140 18.06 -2.19 10.31
C ALA A 140 17.20 -2.04 11.55
N MET A 141 16.74 -0.82 11.81
CA MET A 141 15.81 -0.50 12.90
C MET A 141 14.61 0.22 12.31
N ASP A 142 13.42 -0.23 12.67
CA ASP A 142 12.17 0.39 12.23
C ASP A 142 11.27 0.63 13.45
N LEU A 143 10.60 1.77 13.46
CA LEU A 143 9.65 2.11 14.52
C LEU A 143 8.31 1.48 14.20
N THR A 144 7.82 0.62 15.08
CA THR A 144 6.51 -0.01 14.91
C THR A 144 5.41 1.05 14.94
N THR A 145 4.69 1.21 13.83
CA THR A 145 3.51 2.09 13.74
C THR A 145 3.74 3.52 14.26
N ALA A 146 4.90 4.11 13.94
CA ALA A 146 5.32 5.42 14.45
C ALA A 146 4.27 6.52 14.24
N GLU A 147 3.59 6.54 13.08
CA GLU A 147 2.56 7.53 12.77
C GLU A 147 1.37 7.43 13.73
N VAL A 148 0.94 6.21 14.06
CA VAL A 148 -0.17 5.99 15.00
C VAL A 148 0.22 6.36 16.43
N TYR A 149 1.47 6.05 16.82
CA TYR A 149 1.99 6.45 18.12
C TYR A 149 2.00 7.97 18.30
N VAL A 150 2.54 8.69 17.31
CA VAL A 150 2.56 10.17 17.32
C VAL A 150 1.14 10.73 17.37
N ALA A 151 0.20 10.18 16.60
CA ALA A 151 -1.19 10.59 16.63
C ALA A 151 -1.83 10.35 18.00
N ALA A 152 -1.55 9.20 18.64
CA ALA A 152 -2.04 8.89 19.97
C ALA A 152 -1.56 9.90 21.03
N VAL A 153 -0.28 10.29 20.96
CA VAL A 153 0.32 11.28 21.86
C VAL A 153 -0.26 12.67 21.61
N LEU A 154 -0.36 13.11 20.35
CA LEU A 154 -0.90 14.43 20.00
C LEU A 154 -2.40 14.57 20.29
N ALA A 155 -3.14 13.49 20.19
CA ALA A 155 -4.55 13.42 20.53
C ALA A 155 -4.80 13.27 22.05
N GLU A 156 -3.75 13.00 22.83
CA GLU A 156 -3.84 12.62 24.25
C GLU A 156 -4.82 11.46 24.49
N ASP A 157 -4.86 10.52 23.54
CA ASP A 157 -5.75 9.35 23.62
C ASP A 157 -5.09 8.25 24.46
N LYS A 158 -5.50 8.19 25.74
CA LYS A 158 -4.94 7.26 26.72
C LYS A 158 -5.16 5.79 26.29
N ASN A 159 -6.35 5.46 25.77
CA ASN A 159 -6.67 4.11 25.36
C ASN A 159 -5.73 3.63 24.24
N LEU A 160 -5.45 4.53 23.28
CA LEU A 160 -4.53 4.21 22.19
C LEU A 160 -3.05 4.19 22.65
N MET A 161 -2.65 5.09 23.56
CA MET A 161 -1.32 5.06 24.17
C MET A 161 -1.09 3.78 24.97
N ASP A 162 -2.10 3.28 25.67
CA ASP A 162 -1.98 2.05 26.46
C ASP A 162 -1.80 0.80 25.59
N VAL A 163 -2.31 0.79 24.34
CA VAL A 163 -2.00 -0.26 23.37
C VAL A 163 -0.49 -0.36 23.10
N PHE A 164 0.21 0.77 23.04
CA PHE A 164 1.66 0.78 22.87
C PHE A 164 2.42 0.37 24.14
N ARG A 165 1.88 0.70 25.31
CA ARG A 165 2.52 0.37 26.61
C ARG A 165 2.37 -1.08 27.00
N SER A 166 1.33 -1.75 26.51
CA SER A 166 1.08 -3.17 26.80
C SER A 166 2.16 -4.12 26.27
N GLY A 167 3.00 -3.66 25.32
CA GLY A 167 4.14 -4.42 24.81
C GLY A 167 3.79 -5.63 23.91
N GLY A 168 2.51 -5.90 23.70
CA GLY A 168 2.01 -7.00 22.87
C GLY A 168 2.02 -6.68 21.35
N ASN A 169 1.41 -7.57 20.57
CA ASN A 169 1.22 -7.35 19.14
C ASN A 169 0.20 -6.22 18.93
N PHE A 170 0.67 -5.06 18.50
CA PHE A 170 -0.15 -3.85 18.32
C PHE A 170 -1.48 -4.11 17.60
N HIS A 171 -1.46 -4.79 16.45
CA HIS A 171 -2.69 -5.02 15.68
C HIS A 171 -3.63 -6.05 16.32
N SER A 172 -3.08 -7.03 17.06
CA SER A 172 -3.90 -7.95 17.86
C SER A 172 -4.58 -7.21 19.02
N THR A 173 -3.85 -6.34 19.71
CA THR A 173 -4.41 -5.53 20.80
C THR A 173 -5.50 -4.59 20.31
N ILE A 174 -5.30 -3.93 19.15
CA ILE A 174 -6.35 -3.11 18.53
C ILE A 174 -7.58 -3.96 18.19
N ALA A 175 -7.40 -5.11 17.54
CA ALA A 175 -8.51 -5.99 17.18
C ALA A 175 -9.26 -6.48 18.41
N HIS A 176 -8.54 -6.90 19.43
CA HIS A 176 -9.12 -7.34 20.71
C HIS A 176 -10.03 -6.26 21.33
N LYS A 177 -9.54 -5.02 21.41
CA LYS A 177 -10.28 -3.89 21.97
C LYS A 177 -11.48 -3.48 21.10
N VAL A 178 -11.27 -3.27 19.81
CA VAL A 178 -12.30 -2.76 18.88
C VAL A 178 -13.43 -3.77 18.69
N PHE A 179 -13.10 -5.05 18.54
CA PHE A 179 -14.10 -6.12 18.33
C PHE A 179 -14.55 -6.81 19.63
N ARG A 180 -13.99 -6.41 20.78
CA ARG A 180 -14.28 -7.00 22.11
C ARG A 180 -14.21 -8.53 22.07
N LEU A 181 -13.07 -9.04 21.57
CA LEU A 181 -12.87 -10.46 21.33
C LEU A 181 -12.80 -11.23 22.66
N PRO A 182 -13.47 -12.39 22.77
CA PRO A 182 -13.50 -13.21 23.99
C PRO A 182 -12.31 -14.18 24.06
N CYS A 183 -11.08 -13.66 23.92
CA CYS A 183 -9.84 -14.45 23.95
C CYS A 183 -8.69 -13.58 24.48
N GLU A 184 -7.53 -14.16 24.75
CA GLU A 184 -6.34 -13.39 25.09
C GLU A 184 -5.75 -12.73 23.81
N VAL A 185 -5.02 -11.61 24.00
CA VAL A 185 -4.47 -10.82 22.86
C VAL A 185 -3.52 -11.66 21.99
N GLU A 186 -2.79 -12.58 22.61
CA GLU A 186 -1.84 -13.50 21.97
C GLU A 186 -2.54 -14.47 21.00
N GLU A 187 -3.77 -14.85 21.31
CA GLU A 187 -4.57 -15.80 20.52
C GLU A 187 -5.29 -15.13 19.34
N VAL A 188 -5.41 -13.80 19.32
CA VAL A 188 -6.14 -13.07 18.27
C VAL A 188 -5.59 -13.36 16.87
N ALA A 189 -4.29 -13.53 16.72
CA ALA A 189 -3.68 -13.78 15.41
C ALA A 189 -4.09 -15.14 14.83
N GLU A 190 -4.30 -16.14 15.68
CA GLU A 190 -4.68 -17.49 15.32
C GLU A 190 -6.21 -17.64 15.18
N LEU A 191 -6.95 -17.20 16.18
CA LEU A 191 -8.41 -17.42 16.25
C LEU A 191 -9.22 -16.38 15.43
N TYR A 192 -8.71 -15.16 15.31
CA TYR A 192 -9.40 -14.00 14.71
C TYR A 192 -8.51 -13.24 13.72
N GLY A 193 -7.79 -13.96 12.87
CA GLY A 193 -6.86 -13.36 11.89
C GLY A 193 -7.52 -12.39 10.93
N ASP A 194 -8.77 -12.60 10.53
CA ASP A 194 -9.59 -11.70 9.73
C ASP A 194 -9.89 -10.37 10.45
N LYS A 195 -10.27 -10.44 11.72
CA LYS A 195 -10.51 -9.25 12.55
C LYS A 195 -9.23 -8.45 12.79
N ARG A 196 -8.13 -9.14 13.02
CA ARG A 196 -6.81 -8.53 13.14
C ARG A 196 -6.41 -7.81 11.84
N GLN A 197 -6.69 -8.40 10.68
CA GLN A 197 -6.41 -7.77 9.39
C GLN A 197 -7.31 -6.55 9.15
N ALA A 198 -8.59 -6.63 9.50
CA ALA A 198 -9.51 -5.51 9.45
C ALA A 198 -9.04 -4.36 10.37
N ALA A 199 -8.68 -4.64 11.62
CA ALA A 199 -8.14 -3.65 12.56
C ALA A 199 -6.89 -2.96 12.02
N LYS A 200 -5.99 -3.71 11.39
CA LYS A 200 -4.79 -3.16 10.73
C LYS A 200 -5.15 -2.21 9.59
N ALA A 201 -6.03 -2.62 8.69
CA ALA A 201 -6.45 -1.81 7.55
C ALA A 201 -7.18 -0.53 7.99
N VAL A 202 -8.04 -0.62 9.02
CA VAL A 202 -8.75 0.53 9.60
C VAL A 202 -7.77 1.49 10.25
N THR A 203 -6.86 1.01 11.10
CA THR A 203 -5.87 1.85 11.80
C THR A 203 -5.04 2.67 10.81
N PHE A 204 -4.47 2.04 9.80
CA PHE A 204 -3.70 2.76 8.78
C PHE A 204 -4.59 3.62 7.88
N GLY A 205 -5.76 3.10 7.48
CA GLY A 205 -6.71 3.82 6.66
C GLY A 205 -7.13 5.16 7.28
N ILE A 206 -7.47 5.17 8.56
CA ILE A 206 -7.85 6.38 9.31
C ILE A 206 -6.73 7.41 9.31
N MET A 207 -5.48 7.01 9.53
CA MET A 207 -4.33 7.92 9.54
C MET A 207 -4.13 8.62 8.18
N TYR A 208 -4.57 8.00 7.10
CA TYR A 208 -4.47 8.54 5.73
C TYR A 208 -5.81 9.05 5.17
N GLY A 209 -6.84 9.19 6.01
CA GLY A 209 -8.15 9.71 5.60
C GLY A 209 -8.95 8.77 4.70
N ALA A 210 -8.71 7.46 4.77
CA ALA A 210 -9.46 6.49 4.00
C ALA A 210 -10.88 6.35 4.55
N GLY A 211 -11.88 6.46 3.65
CA GLY A 211 -13.27 6.17 3.98
C GLY A 211 -13.63 4.67 3.88
N PRO A 212 -14.87 4.30 4.22
CA PRO A 212 -15.32 2.91 4.30
C PRO A 212 -15.11 2.12 3.00
N ALA A 213 -15.32 2.73 1.84
CA ALA A 213 -15.13 2.08 0.54
C ALA A 213 -13.68 1.62 0.33
N LYS A 214 -12.71 2.47 0.66
CA LYS A 214 -11.29 2.14 0.49
C LYS A 214 -10.80 1.12 1.53
N ILE A 215 -11.34 1.15 2.74
CA ILE A 215 -11.04 0.16 3.78
C ILE A 215 -11.63 -1.19 3.40
N SER A 216 -12.88 -1.23 2.93
CA SER A 216 -13.53 -2.44 2.40
C SER A 216 -12.69 -3.10 1.29
N GLU A 217 -12.27 -2.32 0.29
CA GLU A 217 -11.39 -2.77 -0.80
C GLU A 217 -10.07 -3.37 -0.26
N GLN A 218 -9.41 -2.65 0.67
CA GLN A 218 -8.14 -3.07 1.23
C GLN A 218 -8.26 -4.37 2.05
N VAL A 219 -9.28 -4.48 2.90
CA VAL A 219 -9.51 -5.69 3.72
C VAL A 219 -9.85 -6.89 2.83
N THR A 220 -10.73 -6.70 1.84
CA THR A 220 -11.08 -7.74 0.87
C THR A 220 -9.84 -8.27 0.14
N LYS A 221 -8.98 -7.35 -0.31
CA LYS A 221 -7.74 -7.71 -1.00
C LYS A 221 -6.76 -8.47 -0.10
N ASP A 222 -6.56 -8.00 1.12
CA ASP A 222 -5.56 -8.54 2.04
C ASP A 222 -5.99 -9.88 2.66
N SER A 223 -7.30 -10.08 2.87
CA SER A 223 -7.86 -11.31 3.47
C SER A 223 -8.28 -12.36 2.43
N GLY A 224 -8.48 -11.96 1.17
CA GLY A 224 -9.07 -12.81 0.13
C GLY A 224 -10.57 -13.09 0.34
N LYS A 225 -11.20 -12.49 1.36
CA LYS A 225 -12.63 -12.62 1.67
C LYS A 225 -13.33 -11.29 1.45
N TYR A 226 -14.51 -11.32 0.84
CA TYR A 226 -15.30 -10.11 0.66
C TYR A 226 -15.63 -9.45 2.00
N PHE A 227 -15.31 -8.18 2.11
CA PHE A 227 -15.58 -7.33 3.24
C PHE A 227 -16.37 -6.13 2.75
N SER A 228 -17.62 -6.01 3.17
CA SER A 228 -18.52 -4.99 2.64
C SER A 228 -18.19 -3.57 3.13
N LYS A 229 -18.68 -2.56 2.40
CA LYS A 229 -18.57 -1.17 2.81
C LYS A 229 -19.29 -0.90 4.15
N GLN A 230 -20.38 -1.61 4.41
CA GLN A 230 -21.12 -1.48 5.66
C GLN A 230 -20.32 -2.03 6.83
N GLU A 231 -19.74 -3.22 6.72
CA GLU A 231 -18.83 -3.77 7.73
C GLU A 231 -17.63 -2.85 7.98
N ALA A 232 -17.06 -2.25 6.93
CA ALA A 232 -15.99 -1.29 7.06
C ALA A 232 -16.43 -0.04 7.85
N GLN A 233 -17.65 0.45 7.63
CA GLN A 233 -18.21 1.57 8.38
C GLN A 233 -18.44 1.23 9.85
N GLU A 234 -18.94 0.04 10.15
CA GLU A 234 -19.13 -0.44 11.52
C GLU A 234 -17.80 -0.51 12.27
N VAL A 235 -16.77 -1.10 11.65
CA VAL A 235 -15.43 -1.18 12.27
C VAL A 235 -14.81 0.20 12.48
N ILE A 236 -14.98 1.15 11.56
CA ILE A 236 -14.54 2.54 11.75
C ILE A 236 -15.24 3.17 12.95
N THR A 237 -16.54 2.92 13.09
CA THR A 237 -17.34 3.44 14.19
C THR A 237 -16.85 2.87 15.53
N ASP A 238 -16.66 1.56 15.62
CA ASP A 238 -16.16 0.88 16.80
C ASP A 238 -14.73 1.33 17.16
N TYR A 239 -13.89 1.51 16.16
CA TYR A 239 -12.54 2.06 16.33
C TYR A 239 -12.57 3.44 16.98
N PHE A 240 -13.42 4.34 16.51
CA PHE A 240 -13.55 5.69 17.07
C PHE A 240 -14.34 5.75 18.38
N ASN A 241 -15.18 4.77 18.68
CA ASN A 241 -15.79 4.62 20.01
C ASN A 241 -14.73 4.26 21.06
N GLU A 242 -13.79 3.38 20.72
CA GLU A 242 -12.68 3.03 21.58
C GLU A 242 -11.65 4.18 21.70
N PHE A 243 -11.34 4.85 20.57
CA PHE A 243 -10.33 5.92 20.49
C PHE A 243 -10.95 7.28 20.20
N HIS A 244 -11.87 7.72 21.08
CA HIS A 244 -12.67 8.92 20.88
C HIS A 244 -11.87 10.24 20.93
N LYS A 245 -10.77 10.28 21.68
CA LYS A 245 -9.86 11.45 21.70
C LYS A 245 -9.14 11.62 20.36
N LEU A 246 -8.72 10.53 19.74
CA LEU A 246 -8.15 10.54 18.40
C LEU A 246 -9.15 11.10 17.38
N LYS A 247 -10.42 10.67 17.43
CA LYS A 247 -11.48 11.22 16.57
C LYS A 247 -11.65 12.72 16.74
N ALA A 248 -11.76 13.17 17.99
CA ALA A 248 -11.90 14.59 18.30
C ALA A 248 -10.72 15.41 17.78
N TRP A 249 -9.49 14.91 17.94
CA TRP A 249 -8.28 15.55 17.46
C TRP A 249 -8.25 15.65 15.93
N ILE A 250 -8.64 14.58 15.22
CA ILE A 250 -8.74 14.59 13.74
C ILE A 250 -9.74 15.65 13.29
N ASN A 251 -10.96 15.65 13.85
CA ASN A 251 -12.00 16.61 13.47
C ASN A 251 -11.55 18.06 13.74
N THR A 252 -10.96 18.34 14.89
CA THR A 252 -10.43 19.67 15.22
C THR A 252 -9.38 20.14 14.21
N ASN A 253 -8.48 19.26 13.79
CA ASN A 253 -7.48 19.58 12.79
C ASN A 253 -8.10 19.79 11.40
N GLU A 254 -9.09 18.99 11.00
CA GLU A 254 -9.80 19.18 9.73
C GLU A 254 -10.54 20.52 9.69
N ASP A 255 -11.24 20.89 10.76
CA ASP A 255 -11.92 22.16 10.86
C ASP A 255 -10.95 23.34 10.82
N PHE A 256 -9.82 23.23 11.51
CA PHE A 256 -8.76 24.24 11.46
C PHE A 256 -8.20 24.38 10.03
N ILE A 257 -7.94 23.26 9.36
CA ILE A 257 -7.42 23.24 7.98
C ILE A 257 -8.43 23.89 7.02
N ARG A 258 -9.71 23.52 7.12
CA ARG A 258 -10.78 24.08 6.28
C ARG A 258 -10.91 25.60 6.45
N LYS A 259 -10.78 26.07 7.67
CA LYS A 259 -10.87 27.51 7.99
C LYS A 259 -9.64 28.30 7.54
N ASN A 260 -8.44 27.74 7.69
CA ASN A 260 -7.19 28.49 7.58
C ASN A 260 -6.39 28.17 6.31
N GLY A 261 -6.64 27.06 5.63
CA GLY A 261 -5.88 26.61 4.44
C GLY A 261 -4.46 26.11 4.75
N PHE A 262 -4.15 25.87 6.01
CA PHE A 262 -2.86 25.33 6.44
C PHE A 262 -2.94 24.62 7.78
N ILE A 263 -1.88 23.86 8.12
CA ILE A 263 -1.68 23.27 9.46
C ILE A 263 -0.20 23.39 9.85
N TYR A 264 0.07 23.31 11.14
CA TYR A 264 1.43 23.21 11.69
C TYR A 264 1.73 21.77 12.17
N SER A 265 2.94 21.30 11.93
CA SER A 265 3.46 20.14 12.67
C SER A 265 3.78 20.54 14.12
N TYR A 266 3.97 19.54 14.99
CA TYR A 266 4.38 19.77 16.39
C TYR A 266 5.61 20.67 16.53
N PHE A 267 6.58 20.55 15.62
CA PHE A 267 7.80 21.39 15.61
C PHE A 267 7.65 22.69 14.82
N GLY A 268 6.44 23.18 14.57
CA GLY A 268 6.17 24.47 13.95
C GLY A 268 6.34 24.55 12.43
N ARG A 269 6.57 23.42 11.72
CA ARG A 269 6.60 23.42 10.25
C ARG A 269 5.20 23.69 9.72
N LYS A 270 5.04 24.76 8.96
CA LYS A 270 3.78 25.12 8.30
C LYS A 270 3.60 24.36 7.00
N ARG A 271 2.49 23.60 6.88
CA ARG A 271 2.05 22.99 5.62
C ARG A 271 0.84 23.74 5.08
N ARG A 272 0.98 24.33 3.91
CA ARG A 272 -0.12 24.99 3.20
C ARG A 272 -0.90 23.97 2.38
N LEU A 273 -2.22 24.15 2.34
CA LEU A 273 -3.18 23.28 1.64
C LEU A 273 -4.12 24.15 0.79
N PRO A 274 -3.61 24.72 -0.33
CA PRO A 274 -4.34 25.76 -1.07
C PRO A 274 -5.67 25.27 -1.65
N ASN A 275 -5.80 23.97 -1.92
CA ASN A 275 -7.00 23.39 -2.55
C ASN A 275 -8.05 22.90 -1.55
N VAL A 276 -7.82 23.05 -0.25
CA VAL A 276 -8.77 22.52 0.76
C VAL A 276 -10.11 23.27 0.77
N GLN A 277 -10.12 24.50 0.26
CA GLN A 277 -11.29 25.35 0.15
C GLN A 277 -11.91 25.35 -1.25
N SER A 278 -11.30 24.66 -2.23
CA SER A 278 -11.87 24.56 -3.56
C SER A 278 -13.07 23.62 -3.55
N GLN A 279 -14.12 23.98 -4.28
CA GLN A 279 -15.33 23.14 -4.45
C GLN A 279 -15.09 21.97 -5.41
N ASP A 280 -14.00 21.97 -6.15
CA ASP A 280 -13.58 20.87 -7.04
C ASP A 280 -12.92 19.77 -6.21
N LYS A 281 -13.67 18.70 -6.00
CA LYS A 281 -13.20 17.47 -5.37
C LYS A 281 -12.73 16.46 -6.40
#